data_e17417128a1766301f21ed49e80b7382
#
_entry.id   e17417128a1766301f21ed49e80b7382
#
_cell.length_a   1.000
_cell.length_b   1.000
_cell.length_c   1.000
_cell.angle_alpha   90.00
_cell.angle_beta   90.00
_cell.angle_gamma   90.00
#
_symmetry.space_group_name_H-M   'P 1'
#
loop_
_entity.id
_entity.type
_entity.pdbx_description
1 polymer ?
#
loop_
_entity_poly.entity_id
_entity_poly.type
_entity_poly.pdbx_seq_one_letter_code
_entity_poly.pdbx_strand_id
1 'polypeptide(L)'
;MKRQLILIGLPGSGMTTVGGLLAERLGLPFADCDDLIQQAAGMTIPAIFAEKGEPWFRALESRLLAELCAGPRQVIATGGGAVVAEGNRKLLKSSGFVVFLDRDIRDIDLRVGNRERPLLRTHTLAQLAAQRRSWYLDCADAAVGDGTAEQLAEQIAELWRKL
;
A
#
# COMPACT_ATOMS: atom_id res chain seq x y z
N MET A 1 19.60 2.52 -9.76
CA MET A 1 19.17 1.46 -8.84
C MET A 1 17.99 1.93 -8.01
N LYS A 2 16.91 1.19 -8.01
CA LYS A 2 15.74 1.55 -7.22
C LYS A 2 16.00 1.34 -5.75
N ARG A 3 15.63 2.33 -4.94
CA ARG A 3 16.01 2.39 -3.53
C ARG A 3 15.02 1.69 -2.60
N GLN A 4 13.73 1.93 -2.81
CA GLN A 4 12.67 1.42 -1.93
C GLN A 4 12.00 0.20 -2.55
N LEU A 5 11.49 -0.69 -1.71
CA LEU A 5 10.61 -1.78 -2.13
C LEU A 5 9.20 -1.43 -1.66
N ILE A 6 8.33 -1.12 -2.60
CA ILE A 6 7.03 -0.48 -2.31
C ILE A 6 5.89 -1.42 -2.70
N LEU A 7 4.95 -1.64 -1.78
CA LEU A 7 3.76 -2.43 -2.02
C LEU A 7 2.54 -1.52 -2.18
N ILE A 8 1.78 -1.75 -3.25
CA ILE A 8 0.52 -1.06 -3.51
C ILE A 8 -0.59 -2.08 -3.73
N GLY A 9 -1.84 -1.68 -3.55
CA GLY A 9 -2.98 -2.56 -3.76
C GLY A 9 -4.24 -2.03 -3.10
N LEU A 10 -5.33 -2.74 -3.30
CA LEU A 10 -6.62 -2.41 -2.70
C LEU A 10 -6.57 -2.54 -1.16
N PRO A 11 -7.46 -1.81 -0.45
CA PRO A 11 -7.62 -2.04 0.99
C PRO A 11 -7.89 -3.52 1.27
N GLY A 12 -7.19 -4.09 2.24
CA GLY A 12 -7.36 -5.50 2.60
C GLY A 12 -6.59 -6.49 1.75
N SER A 13 -5.75 -6.04 0.81
CA SER A 13 -4.95 -6.93 -0.04
C SER A 13 -3.79 -7.62 0.69
N GLY A 14 -3.46 -7.18 1.91
CA GLY A 14 -2.43 -7.81 2.72
C GLY A 14 -1.06 -7.14 2.67
N MET A 15 -0.99 -5.89 2.26
CA MET A 15 0.27 -5.13 2.15
C MET A 15 1.06 -5.11 3.45
N THR A 16 0.40 -4.94 4.61
CA THR A 16 1.06 -4.90 5.91
C THR A 16 1.67 -6.25 6.25
N THR A 17 0.91 -7.33 6.09
CA THR A 17 1.38 -8.69 6.39
C THR A 17 2.50 -9.12 5.45
N VAL A 18 2.30 -8.96 4.15
CA VAL A 18 3.30 -9.30 3.13
C VAL A 18 4.54 -8.44 3.31
N GLY A 19 4.36 -7.15 3.55
CA GLY A 19 5.47 -6.20 3.74
C GLY A 19 6.34 -6.56 4.94
N GLY A 20 5.73 -6.92 6.07
CA GLY A 20 6.46 -7.34 7.26
C GLY A 20 7.28 -8.61 7.02
N LEU A 21 6.68 -9.63 6.39
CA LEU A 21 7.37 -10.87 6.04
C LEU A 21 8.53 -10.62 5.07
N LEU A 22 8.29 -9.77 4.09
CA LEU A 22 9.28 -9.41 3.07
C LEU A 22 10.47 -8.68 3.68
N ALA A 23 10.21 -7.72 4.56
CA ALA A 23 11.25 -6.98 5.26
C ALA A 23 12.13 -7.93 6.11
N GLU A 24 11.51 -8.86 6.81
CA GLU A 24 12.22 -9.87 7.60
C GLU A 24 13.10 -10.74 6.71
N ARG A 25 12.58 -11.25 5.60
CA ARG A 25 13.33 -12.08 4.66
C ARG A 25 14.52 -11.37 4.03
N LEU A 26 14.38 -10.07 3.78
CA LEU A 26 15.42 -9.28 3.11
C LEU A 26 16.35 -8.55 4.09
N GLY A 27 16.08 -8.62 5.39
CA GLY A 27 16.86 -7.89 6.38
C GLY A 27 16.73 -6.37 6.22
N LEU A 28 15.58 -5.88 5.80
CA LEU A 28 15.30 -4.46 5.60
C LEU A 28 14.33 -3.95 6.67
N PRO A 29 14.41 -2.65 7.02
CA PRO A 29 13.37 -2.03 7.83
C PRO A 29 12.02 -2.08 7.12
N PHE A 30 10.95 -2.02 7.89
CA PHE A 30 9.58 -2.00 7.40
C PHE A 30 8.86 -0.74 7.85
N ALA A 31 8.15 -0.09 6.95
CA ALA A 31 7.29 1.05 7.26
C ALA A 31 5.89 0.82 6.69
N ASP A 32 4.88 0.99 7.53
CA ASP A 32 3.48 0.97 7.13
C ASP A 32 2.97 2.41 7.14
N CYS A 33 2.58 2.92 5.98
CA CYS A 33 2.17 4.31 5.83
C CYS A 33 0.92 4.63 6.66
N ASP A 34 -0.05 3.71 6.73
CA ASP A 34 -1.26 3.92 7.52
C ASP A 34 -0.97 4.05 9.01
N ASP A 35 -0.04 3.23 9.53
CA ASP A 35 0.39 3.34 10.94
C ASP A 35 1.05 4.70 11.21
N LEU A 36 1.90 5.15 10.31
CA LEU A 36 2.57 6.44 10.44
C LEU A 36 1.58 7.61 10.38
N ILE A 37 0.56 7.50 9.53
CA ILE A 37 -0.52 8.50 9.48
C ILE A 37 -1.24 8.58 10.82
N GLN A 38 -1.60 7.45 11.41
CA GLN A 38 -2.29 7.41 12.70
C GLN A 38 -1.42 7.96 13.83
N GLN A 39 -0.13 7.65 13.82
CA GLN A 39 0.81 8.21 14.80
C GLN A 39 0.95 9.72 14.65
N ALA A 40 1.09 10.21 13.43
CA ALA A 40 1.24 11.65 13.16
C ALA A 40 -0.03 12.44 13.51
N ALA A 41 -1.20 11.87 13.25
CA ALA A 41 -2.48 12.53 13.53
C ALA A 41 -2.91 12.37 14.98
N GLY A 42 -2.38 11.41 15.71
CA GLY A 42 -2.81 11.10 17.08
C GLY A 42 -4.20 10.52 17.14
N MET A 43 -4.71 9.92 16.06
CA MET A 43 -6.04 9.33 16.00
C MET A 43 -6.09 8.23 14.93
N THR A 44 -7.12 7.40 14.98
CA THR A 44 -7.33 6.33 14.01
C THR A 44 -7.74 6.90 12.64
N ILE A 45 -7.53 6.13 11.58
CA ILE A 45 -7.92 6.55 10.22
C ILE A 45 -9.44 6.83 10.15
N PRO A 46 -10.34 5.98 10.69
CA PRO A 46 -11.76 6.34 10.71
C PRO A 46 -12.05 7.67 11.41
N ALA A 47 -11.37 7.96 12.53
CA ALA A 47 -11.51 9.23 13.22
C ALA A 47 -10.99 10.42 12.39
N ILE A 48 -9.89 10.23 11.67
CA ILE A 48 -9.36 11.26 10.76
C ILE A 48 -10.41 11.62 9.69
N PHE A 49 -11.00 10.61 9.05
CA PHE A 49 -12.03 10.85 8.03
C PHE A 49 -13.25 11.55 8.61
N ALA A 50 -13.68 11.17 9.81
CA ALA A 50 -14.85 11.76 10.48
C ALA A 50 -14.60 13.22 10.91
N GLU A 51 -13.44 13.52 11.46
CA GLU A 51 -13.12 14.83 12.04
C GLU A 51 -12.45 15.80 11.07
N LYS A 52 -11.57 15.31 10.21
CA LYS A 52 -10.74 16.13 9.32
C LYS A 52 -11.15 16.02 7.85
N GLY A 53 -11.75 14.91 7.45
CA GLY A 53 -12.16 14.65 6.08
C GLY A 53 -11.05 14.06 5.21
N GLU A 54 -11.46 13.53 4.05
CA GLU A 54 -10.56 12.85 3.13
C GLU A 54 -9.44 13.77 2.59
N PRO A 55 -9.70 15.03 2.16
CA PRO A 55 -8.63 15.88 1.66
C PRO A 55 -7.48 16.07 2.65
N TRP A 56 -7.79 16.23 3.93
CA TRP A 56 -6.78 16.36 4.98
C TRP A 56 -5.96 15.08 5.12
N PHE A 57 -6.65 13.92 5.11
CA PHE A 57 -6.01 12.61 5.15
C PHE A 57 -5.05 12.43 3.96
N ARG A 58 -5.51 12.74 2.75
CA ARG A 58 -4.70 12.59 1.53
C ARG A 58 -3.46 13.49 1.54
N ALA A 59 -3.58 14.70 2.06
CA ALA A 59 -2.45 15.61 2.18
C ALA A 59 -1.39 15.04 3.13
N LEU A 60 -1.81 14.52 4.28
CA LEU A 60 -0.90 13.89 5.24
C LEU A 60 -0.26 12.62 4.66
N GLU A 61 -1.05 11.79 3.99
CA GLU A 61 -0.57 10.59 3.31
C GLU A 61 0.53 10.93 2.30
N SER A 62 0.30 11.92 1.44
CA SER A 62 1.28 12.34 0.44
C SER A 62 2.57 12.85 1.06
N ARG A 63 2.45 13.63 2.15
CA ARG A 63 3.63 14.14 2.87
C ARG A 63 4.46 13.00 3.46
N LEU A 64 3.82 12.05 4.13
CA LEU A 64 4.51 10.92 4.75
C LEU A 64 5.11 9.97 3.72
N LEU A 65 4.45 9.76 2.59
CA LEU A 65 5.02 8.99 1.49
C LEU A 65 6.28 9.63 0.96
N ALA A 66 6.29 10.95 0.79
CA ALA A 66 7.48 11.67 0.34
C ALA A 66 8.64 11.51 1.32
N GLU A 67 8.36 11.61 2.62
CA GLU A 67 9.37 11.40 3.66
C GLU A 67 9.93 9.98 3.65
N LEU A 68 9.06 8.97 3.52
CA LEU A 68 9.48 7.57 3.45
C LEU A 68 10.33 7.30 2.21
N CYS A 69 9.93 7.82 1.07
CA CYS A 69 10.67 7.63 -0.18
C CYS A 69 12.04 8.28 -0.18
N ALA A 70 12.18 9.40 0.54
CA ALA A 70 13.46 10.10 0.72
C ALA A 70 14.35 9.46 1.82
N GLY A 71 13.78 8.61 2.64
CA GLY A 71 14.46 7.98 3.77
C GLY A 71 15.38 6.83 3.39
N PRO A 72 15.84 6.06 4.38
CA PRO A 72 16.71 4.91 4.13
C PRO A 72 16.01 3.83 3.33
N ARG A 73 16.79 2.90 2.78
CA ARG A 73 16.28 1.76 2.02
C ARG A 73 15.43 0.88 2.93
N GLN A 74 14.20 0.60 2.53
CA GLN A 74 13.23 -0.11 3.35
C GLN A 74 12.10 -0.70 2.50
N VAL A 75 11.30 -1.56 3.12
CA VAL A 75 10.02 -2.02 2.56
C VAL A 75 8.93 -1.06 3.03
N ILE A 76 8.14 -0.54 2.10
CA ILE A 76 7.06 0.40 2.39
C ILE A 76 5.73 -0.24 1.99
N ALA A 77 4.81 -0.42 2.95
CA ALA A 77 3.42 -0.75 2.65
C ALA A 77 2.63 0.56 2.59
N THR A 78 2.02 0.83 1.43
CA THR A 78 1.21 2.04 1.24
C THR A 78 -0.24 1.79 1.68
N GLY A 79 -1.04 2.83 1.79
CA GLY A 79 -2.48 2.70 1.94
C GLY A 79 -3.14 2.40 0.60
N GLY A 80 -4.37 1.85 0.63
CA GLY A 80 -5.09 1.44 -0.57
C GLY A 80 -5.35 2.57 -1.56
N GLY A 81 -5.44 3.81 -1.09
CA GLY A 81 -5.68 4.99 -1.93
C GLY A 81 -4.45 5.84 -2.22
N ALA A 82 -3.25 5.35 -1.90
CA ALA A 82 -2.02 6.11 -2.14
C ALA A 82 -1.82 6.47 -3.62
N VAL A 83 -2.32 5.64 -4.54
CA VAL A 83 -2.18 5.85 -6.00
C VAL A 83 -3.22 6.82 -6.58
N VAL A 84 -4.17 7.30 -5.79
CA VAL A 84 -5.22 8.22 -6.28
C VAL A 84 -4.61 9.54 -6.78
N ALA A 85 -3.64 10.08 -6.04
CA ALA A 85 -2.96 11.31 -6.44
C ALA A 85 -1.87 11.02 -7.47
N GLU A 86 -1.91 11.72 -8.60
CA GLU A 86 -0.91 11.57 -9.66
C GLU A 86 0.52 11.82 -9.15
N GLY A 87 0.69 12.82 -8.29
CA GLY A 87 1.99 13.13 -7.68
C GLY A 87 2.55 11.96 -6.91
N ASN A 88 1.71 11.22 -6.18
CA ASN A 88 2.13 10.01 -5.46
C ASN A 88 2.57 8.92 -6.43
N ARG A 89 1.82 8.70 -7.52
CA ARG A 89 2.19 7.70 -8.53
C ARG A 89 3.57 8.00 -9.12
N LYS A 90 3.83 9.24 -9.48
CA LYS A 90 5.13 9.66 -10.01
C LYS A 90 6.24 9.46 -8.99
N LEU A 91 5.99 9.84 -7.76
CA LEU A 91 6.96 9.68 -6.67
C LEU A 91 7.31 8.21 -6.44
N LEU A 92 6.32 7.34 -6.33
CA LEU A 92 6.54 5.91 -6.09
C LEU A 92 7.35 5.27 -7.22
N LYS A 93 6.99 5.56 -8.48
CA LYS A 93 7.70 5.03 -9.65
C LYS A 93 9.16 5.45 -9.68
N SER A 94 9.47 6.66 -9.27
CA SER A 94 10.84 7.18 -9.28
C SER A 94 11.66 6.75 -8.06
N SER A 95 10.99 6.39 -6.97
CA SER A 95 11.66 6.13 -5.69
C SER A 95 12.02 4.66 -5.46
N GLY A 96 11.30 3.74 -6.08
CA GLY A 96 11.52 2.35 -5.77
C GLY A 96 11.03 1.34 -6.80
N PHE A 97 11.15 0.09 -6.42
CA PHE A 97 10.56 -1.04 -7.12
C PHE A 97 9.15 -1.23 -6.57
N VAL A 98 8.14 -1.01 -7.39
CA VAL A 98 6.74 -1.00 -6.98
C VAL A 98 6.08 -2.32 -7.35
N VAL A 99 5.50 -2.99 -6.37
CA VAL A 99 4.80 -4.26 -6.56
C VAL A 99 3.33 -4.09 -6.23
N PHE A 100 2.48 -4.41 -7.18
CA PHE A 100 1.04 -4.42 -7.00
C PHE A 100 0.60 -5.79 -6.47
N LEU A 101 -0.03 -5.82 -5.30
CA LEU A 101 -0.68 -7.01 -4.78
C LEU A 101 -2.06 -7.13 -5.44
N ASP A 102 -2.10 -7.82 -6.57
CA ASP A 102 -3.30 -7.97 -7.42
C ASP A 102 -4.11 -9.18 -6.97
N ARG A 103 -4.75 -9.06 -5.80
CA ARG A 103 -5.58 -10.10 -5.22
C ARG A 103 -6.94 -10.18 -5.91
N ASP A 104 -7.51 -11.38 -5.96
CA ASP A 104 -8.91 -11.57 -6.35
C ASP A 104 -9.80 -10.83 -5.34
N ILE A 105 -10.77 -10.05 -5.83
CA ILE A 105 -11.68 -9.27 -4.98
C ILE A 105 -12.41 -10.17 -3.98
N ARG A 106 -12.78 -11.38 -4.38
CA ARG A 106 -13.47 -12.34 -3.49
C ARG A 106 -12.63 -12.69 -2.27
N ASP A 107 -11.32 -12.87 -2.45
CA ASP A 107 -10.40 -13.16 -1.36
C ASP A 107 -10.23 -11.96 -0.44
N ILE A 108 -10.21 -10.76 -1.01
CA ILE A 108 -10.12 -9.51 -0.23
C ILE A 108 -11.39 -9.31 0.59
N ASP A 109 -12.58 -9.53 0.03
CA ASP A 109 -13.86 -9.41 0.74
C ASP A 109 -13.90 -10.31 1.98
N LEU A 110 -13.42 -11.54 1.86
CA LEU A 110 -13.35 -12.47 2.99
C LEU A 110 -12.41 -11.97 4.09
N ARG A 111 -11.30 -11.31 3.72
CA ARG A 111 -10.32 -10.78 4.68
C ARG A 111 -10.78 -9.50 5.34
N VAL A 112 -11.43 -8.61 4.59
CA VAL A 112 -11.95 -7.34 5.11
C VAL A 112 -13.04 -7.60 6.13
N GLY A 113 -14.00 -8.45 5.80
CA GLY A 113 -15.05 -8.90 6.72
C GLY A 113 -15.65 -7.75 7.52
N ASN A 114 -15.52 -7.82 8.86
CA ASN A 114 -16.05 -6.83 9.77
C ASN A 114 -15.09 -5.67 10.08
N ARG A 115 -13.94 -5.59 9.42
CA ARG A 115 -12.99 -4.50 9.66
C ARG A 115 -13.56 -3.20 9.13
N GLU A 116 -13.42 -2.15 9.94
CA GLU A 116 -13.88 -0.84 9.55
C GLU A 116 -12.95 -0.22 8.52
N ARG A 117 -13.52 0.16 7.36
CA ARG A 117 -12.82 0.83 6.26
C ARG A 117 -13.66 2.05 5.86
N PRO A 118 -13.20 3.30 6.11
CA PRO A 118 -14.01 4.48 5.86
C PRO A 118 -14.56 4.59 4.45
N LEU A 119 -13.76 4.27 3.43
CA LEU A 119 -14.19 4.34 2.04
C LEU A 119 -15.13 3.21 1.65
N LEU A 120 -15.10 2.07 2.33
CA LEU A 120 -16.01 0.96 2.03
C LEU A 120 -17.43 1.19 2.56
N ARG A 121 -17.65 2.26 3.33
CA ARG A 121 -19.00 2.70 3.71
C ARG A 121 -19.74 3.34 2.55
N THR A 122 -19.02 4.01 1.65
CA THR A 122 -19.58 4.74 0.51
C THR A 122 -19.28 4.08 -0.83
N HIS A 123 -18.26 3.22 -0.89
CA HIS A 123 -17.82 2.53 -2.10
C HIS A 123 -17.62 1.06 -1.82
N THR A 124 -18.12 0.20 -2.71
CA THR A 124 -17.82 -1.23 -2.65
C THR A 124 -16.37 -1.46 -3.08
N LEU A 125 -15.82 -2.61 -2.68
CA LEU A 125 -14.47 -3.01 -3.08
C LEU A 125 -14.37 -3.15 -4.61
N ALA A 126 -15.42 -3.67 -5.26
CA ALA A 126 -15.49 -3.78 -6.71
C ALA A 126 -15.43 -2.40 -7.39
N GLN A 127 -16.13 -1.40 -6.82
CA GLN A 127 -16.08 -0.03 -7.34
C GLN A 127 -14.69 0.57 -7.22
N LEU A 128 -14.03 0.38 -6.08
CA LEU A 128 -12.65 0.84 -5.89
C LEU A 128 -11.69 0.14 -6.86
N ALA A 129 -11.84 -1.16 -7.05
CA ALA A 129 -11.03 -1.92 -7.99
C ALA A 129 -11.17 -1.38 -9.41
N ALA A 130 -12.41 -1.19 -9.87
CA ALA A 130 -12.69 -0.65 -11.20
C ALA A 130 -12.11 0.76 -11.38
N GLN A 131 -12.21 1.60 -10.36
CA GLN A 131 -11.72 2.97 -10.39
C GLN A 131 -10.19 3.06 -10.37
N ARG A 132 -9.52 2.17 -9.61
CA ARG A 132 -8.10 2.31 -9.29
C ARG A 132 -7.17 1.36 -10.05
N ARG A 133 -7.70 0.30 -10.67
CA ARG A 133 -6.87 -0.74 -11.27
C ARG A 133 -5.85 -0.19 -12.27
N SER A 134 -6.28 0.74 -13.15
CA SER A 134 -5.37 1.34 -14.13
C SER A 134 -4.22 2.09 -13.46
N TRP A 135 -4.49 2.74 -12.32
CA TRP A 135 -3.46 3.46 -11.57
C TRP A 135 -2.47 2.50 -10.92
N TYR A 136 -2.95 1.39 -10.36
CA TYR A 136 -2.06 0.37 -9.80
C TYR A 136 -1.14 -0.20 -10.88
N LEU A 137 -1.72 -0.59 -12.02
CA LEU A 137 -0.96 -1.19 -13.13
C LEU A 137 0.05 -0.19 -13.72
N ASP A 138 -0.35 1.07 -13.87
CA ASP A 138 0.57 2.10 -14.36
C ASP A 138 1.73 2.36 -13.40
N CYS A 139 1.47 2.30 -12.10
CA CYS A 139 2.46 2.57 -11.08
C CYS A 139 3.42 1.38 -10.84
N ALA A 140 2.97 0.16 -11.08
CA ALA A 140 3.70 -1.05 -10.69
C ALA A 140 4.80 -1.44 -11.68
N ASP A 141 5.90 -1.93 -11.14
CA ASP A 141 6.95 -2.61 -11.92
C ASP A 141 6.63 -4.10 -12.06
N ALA A 142 5.90 -4.67 -11.11
CA ALA A 142 5.48 -6.07 -11.12
C ALA A 142 4.15 -6.22 -10.40
N ALA A 143 3.43 -7.30 -10.69
CA ALA A 143 2.19 -7.65 -10.01
C ALA A 143 2.25 -9.10 -9.55
N VAL A 144 1.81 -9.36 -8.33
CA VAL A 144 1.68 -10.71 -7.76
C VAL A 144 0.33 -10.79 -7.07
N GLY A 145 -0.31 -11.95 -7.06
CA GLY A 145 -1.66 -12.03 -6.48
C GLY A 145 -2.05 -13.39 -5.92
N ASP A 146 -1.51 -14.45 -6.46
CA ASP A 146 -1.90 -15.80 -6.10
C ASP A 146 -1.01 -16.38 -5.02
N GLY A 147 -1.62 -16.83 -3.93
CA GLY A 147 -0.94 -17.55 -2.89
C GLY A 147 -1.13 -16.95 -1.50
N THR A 148 -0.48 -17.58 -0.52
CA THR A 148 -0.46 -17.10 0.86
C THR A 148 0.46 -15.88 1.00
N ALA A 149 0.38 -15.19 2.14
CA ALA A 149 1.27 -14.07 2.41
C ALA A 149 2.75 -14.47 2.32
N GLU A 150 3.10 -15.66 2.83
CA GLU A 150 4.46 -16.19 2.76
C GLU A 150 4.89 -16.45 1.31
N GLN A 151 4.00 -17.02 0.49
CA GLN A 151 4.27 -17.28 -0.92
C GLN A 151 4.47 -15.98 -1.69
N LEU A 152 3.64 -14.98 -1.44
CA LEU A 152 3.78 -13.66 -2.08
C LEU A 152 5.07 -12.97 -1.66
N ALA A 153 5.41 -13.03 -0.38
CA ALA A 153 6.67 -12.46 0.12
C ALA A 153 7.87 -13.11 -0.56
N GLU A 154 7.85 -14.44 -0.74
CA GLU A 154 8.94 -15.15 -1.43
C GLU A 154 9.02 -14.75 -2.92
N GLN A 155 7.89 -14.69 -3.61
CA GLN A 155 7.85 -14.27 -5.01
C GLN A 155 8.46 -12.86 -5.18
N ILE A 156 8.08 -11.94 -4.31
CA ILE A 156 8.58 -10.56 -4.36
C ILE A 156 10.07 -10.52 -4.02
N ALA A 157 10.50 -11.28 -3.02
CA ALA A 157 11.91 -11.34 -2.64
C ALA A 157 12.78 -11.83 -3.81
N GLU A 158 12.31 -12.83 -4.55
CA GLU A 158 13.00 -13.32 -5.74
C GLU A 158 13.12 -12.24 -6.82
N LEU A 159 12.04 -11.51 -7.09
CA LEU A 159 12.05 -10.41 -8.06
C LEU A 159 13.04 -9.32 -7.62
N TRP A 160 13.04 -8.98 -6.36
CA TRP A 160 13.92 -7.97 -5.78
C TRP A 160 15.40 -8.36 -5.90
N ARG A 161 15.73 -9.61 -5.61
CA ARG A 161 17.12 -10.10 -5.68
C ARG A 161 17.69 -10.09 -7.08
N LYS A 162 16.84 -10.09 -8.11
CA LYS A 162 17.25 -10.05 -9.51
C LYS A 162 17.51 -8.64 -10.05
N LEU A 163 17.19 -7.62 -9.26
CA LEU A 163 17.47 -6.24 -9.64
C LEU A 163 18.94 -5.92 -9.40
#